data_7082bdf0ef94fca8f24d3bdeb545572c
#
_entry.id   7082bdf0ef94fca8f24d3bdeb545572c
#
_cell.length_a   1.000
_cell.length_b   1.000
_cell.length_c   1.000
_cell.angle_alpha   90.00
_cell.angle_beta   90.00
_cell.angle_gamma   90.00
#
_symmetry.space_group_name_H-M   'P 1'
#
loop_
_entity.id
_entity.type
_entity.pdbx_description
1 polymer ?
#
loop_
_entity_poly.entity_id
_entity_poly.type
_entity_poly.pdbx_seq_one_letter_code
_entity_poly.pdbx_strand_id
1 'polypeptide(L)'
;MQLLTFTQKLRVSTASTLLVATIGLVSIPSTMAADMSNGANNFYQSTQVTIQKVTFKNQYNMNIVGNLIIPKNLKKNSKAPAIVIGHPMGAVKEQSSMLYAQKLAEQGFVTLAIDQSFWGESEGKARNVVAPDIYAEAFSAAVDYLGTRDFIDRNRIGALGICGSGSFVISAAKIDPRMKAIATVSMYDMGAANRNALNHSQTLAQRKQIIADAAEQRYVEFKGGKTEYTSGTVHELAANTHPIQREFFDFYRTARGEFTPKGADSKTTTHPTLTSNVKFMNFYPFNDIETISPRPMLFITGDQAHSKEFSEEAYKRAGQSKELYYVKGAGHVDLYDRTDLIPFEKLASFFNNNLK
;
A
#
# COMPACT_ATOMS: atom_id res chain seq x y z
N MET A 1 -9.76 -63.82 31.55
CA MET A 1 -9.78 -65.17 31.01
C MET A 1 -9.45 -65.10 29.52
N GLN A 2 -8.37 -65.76 29.18
CA GLN A 2 -7.75 -66.11 27.89
C GLN A 2 -7.15 -64.97 27.01
N LEU A 3 -5.83 -64.97 27.15
CA LEU A 3 -4.77 -64.85 26.17
C LEU A 3 -5.02 -65.61 24.86
N LEU A 4 -4.61 -65.04 23.74
CA LEU A 4 -4.08 -65.79 22.63
C LEU A 4 -2.97 -64.99 21.93
N THR A 5 -1.77 -65.52 22.13
CA THR A 5 -0.53 -65.28 21.40
C THR A 5 -0.58 -65.89 20.01
N PHE A 6 -0.06 -65.19 18.98
CA PHE A 6 0.42 -65.88 17.76
C PHE A 6 1.73 -65.30 17.28
N THR A 7 2.74 -66.13 17.42
CA THR A 7 4.06 -66.02 16.80
C THR A 7 4.04 -66.56 15.38
N GLN A 8 4.93 -66.00 14.51
CA GLN A 8 5.69 -66.61 13.41
C GLN A 8 5.47 -65.95 12.06
N LYS A 9 6.40 -65.86 11.18
CA LYS A 9 7.71 -66.49 10.88
C LYS A 9 8.48 -65.59 9.91
N LEU A 10 9.81 -65.48 10.11
CA LEU A 10 10.75 -65.02 9.10
C LEU A 10 10.62 -65.80 7.78
N ARG A 11 10.56 -65.08 6.67
CA ARG A 11 11.04 -65.60 5.38
C ARG A 11 12.03 -64.60 4.80
N VAL A 12 13.26 -64.98 4.76
CA VAL A 12 14.35 -64.37 4.03
C VAL A 12 14.09 -64.60 2.53
N SER A 13 13.94 -63.55 1.78
CA SER A 13 13.94 -63.58 0.31
C SER A 13 15.01 -62.58 -0.15
N THR A 14 16.06 -63.13 -0.71
CA THR A 14 17.11 -62.41 -1.44
C THR A 14 16.48 -61.80 -2.71
N ALA A 15 16.46 -60.47 -2.75
CA ALA A 15 16.11 -59.77 -3.95
C ALA A 15 17.21 -58.75 -4.29
N SER A 16 17.75 -58.89 -5.46
CA SER A 16 18.80 -58.13 -6.10
C SER A 16 18.52 -56.64 -6.08
N THR A 17 19.51 -55.87 -5.60
CA THR A 17 19.48 -54.38 -5.59
C THR A 17 19.70 -53.87 -7.00
N LEU A 18 18.65 -53.45 -7.69
CA LEU A 18 18.75 -52.56 -8.83
C LEU A 18 18.91 -51.13 -8.31
N LEU A 19 20.10 -50.59 -8.49
CA LEU A 19 20.41 -49.16 -8.21
C LEU A 19 19.76 -48.32 -9.33
N VAL A 20 18.52 -47.86 -9.13
CA VAL A 20 17.92 -46.85 -9.98
C VAL A 20 18.46 -45.50 -9.52
N ALA A 21 19.40 -44.92 -10.27
CA ALA A 21 19.83 -43.56 -10.10
C ALA A 21 18.66 -42.61 -10.47
N THR A 22 17.90 -42.17 -9.50
CA THR A 22 16.96 -41.07 -9.68
C THR A 22 17.79 -39.78 -9.83
N ILE A 23 17.93 -39.33 -11.09
CA ILE A 23 18.36 -37.96 -11.38
C ILE A 23 17.25 -37.05 -10.84
N GLY A 24 17.44 -36.53 -9.64
CA GLY A 24 16.60 -35.48 -9.11
C GLY A 24 16.74 -34.26 -10.03
N LEU A 25 15.70 -34.02 -10.83
CA LEU A 25 15.53 -32.72 -11.46
C LEU A 25 15.41 -31.69 -10.32
N VAL A 26 16.53 -31.04 -10.02
CA VAL A 26 16.51 -29.79 -9.24
C VAL A 26 15.78 -28.78 -10.10
N SER A 27 14.50 -28.58 -9.83
CA SER A 27 13.77 -27.45 -10.38
C SER A 27 14.41 -26.20 -9.83
N ILE A 28 15.27 -25.59 -10.64
CA ILE A 28 15.73 -24.20 -10.39
C ILE A 28 14.45 -23.35 -10.45
N PRO A 29 14.07 -22.65 -9.37
CA PRO A 29 12.95 -21.72 -9.45
C PRO A 29 13.28 -20.74 -10.57
N SER A 30 12.46 -20.73 -11.62
CA SER A 30 12.54 -19.69 -12.65
C SER A 30 12.24 -18.37 -11.94
N THR A 31 13.27 -17.58 -11.66
CA THR A 31 13.07 -16.18 -11.32
C THR A 31 12.45 -15.55 -12.55
N MET A 32 11.14 -15.34 -12.53
CA MET A 32 10.48 -14.62 -13.61
C MET A 32 11.14 -13.25 -13.70
N ALA A 33 11.60 -12.89 -14.91
CA ALA A 33 12.13 -11.57 -15.14
C ALA A 33 11.02 -10.54 -14.88
N ALA A 34 11.35 -9.46 -14.16
CA ALA A 34 10.43 -8.37 -13.91
C ALA A 34 9.95 -7.77 -15.25
N ASP A 35 8.65 -7.52 -15.37
CA ASP A 35 8.12 -6.78 -16.52
C ASP A 35 8.39 -5.29 -16.36
N MET A 36 9.44 -4.81 -17.03
CA MET A 36 9.87 -3.41 -17.01
C MET A 36 9.28 -2.57 -18.16
N SER A 37 8.20 -3.02 -18.80
CA SER A 37 7.53 -2.28 -19.87
C SER A 37 6.91 -0.96 -19.39
N ASN A 38 6.56 -0.09 -20.35
CA ASN A 38 5.91 1.21 -20.11
C ASN A 38 6.66 2.10 -19.10
N GLY A 39 8.01 2.05 -19.16
CA GLY A 39 8.86 2.90 -18.33
C GLY A 39 8.82 2.55 -16.84
N ALA A 40 8.59 1.28 -16.47
CA ALA A 40 8.59 0.85 -15.07
C ALA A 40 9.89 1.26 -14.37
N ASN A 41 9.81 2.09 -13.33
CA ASN A 41 10.97 2.65 -12.65
C ASN A 41 10.63 3.09 -11.22
N ASN A 42 10.26 2.13 -10.36
CA ASN A 42 9.96 2.41 -8.96
C ASN A 42 11.09 3.14 -8.23
N PHE A 43 12.34 2.76 -8.52
CA PHE A 43 13.53 3.29 -7.83
C PHE A 43 14.18 4.46 -8.59
N TYR A 44 13.35 5.25 -9.26
CA TYR A 44 13.77 6.48 -9.95
C TYR A 44 14.59 7.38 -9.04
N GLN A 45 15.65 7.98 -9.61
CA GLN A 45 16.52 8.92 -8.93
C GLN A 45 16.61 10.23 -9.71
N SER A 46 16.05 11.28 -9.16
CA SER A 46 16.10 12.61 -9.74
C SER A 46 17.39 13.33 -9.40
N THR A 47 18.00 13.95 -10.40
CA THR A 47 19.15 14.84 -10.22
C THR A 47 18.72 16.28 -9.86
N GLN A 48 17.42 16.59 -9.95
CA GLN A 48 16.88 17.94 -9.79
C GLN A 48 16.41 18.23 -8.36
N VAL A 49 16.43 17.24 -7.48
CA VAL A 49 15.92 17.36 -6.11
C VAL A 49 16.97 16.99 -5.06
N THR A 50 16.73 17.39 -3.82
CA THR A 50 17.41 16.87 -2.63
C THR A 50 16.41 16.06 -1.82
N ILE A 51 16.88 14.96 -1.21
CA ILE A 51 16.08 14.05 -0.41
C ILE A 51 16.62 14.05 1.01
N GLN A 52 15.74 14.28 1.98
CA GLN A 52 16.09 14.27 3.41
C GLN A 52 15.16 13.31 4.15
N LYS A 53 15.73 12.35 4.87
CA LYS A 53 14.94 11.57 5.83
C LYS A 53 14.54 12.48 7.00
N VAL A 54 13.27 12.48 7.33
CA VAL A 54 12.71 13.27 8.43
C VAL A 54 11.90 12.38 9.37
N THR A 55 11.82 12.81 10.62
CA THR A 55 11.01 12.14 11.65
C THR A 55 10.23 13.20 12.41
N PHE A 56 8.94 12.95 12.61
CA PHE A 56 8.06 13.84 13.35
C PHE A 56 7.02 13.02 14.13
N LYS A 57 6.36 13.64 15.09
CA LYS A 57 5.35 12.98 15.93
C LYS A 57 3.96 13.15 15.34
N ASN A 58 3.13 12.11 15.44
CA ASN A 58 1.69 12.24 15.32
C ASN A 58 1.06 12.59 16.69
N GLN A 59 -0.25 12.82 16.74
CA GLN A 59 -0.95 13.17 17.99
C GLN A 59 -0.93 12.05 19.04
N TYR A 60 -0.63 10.80 18.64
CA TYR A 60 -0.42 9.68 19.57
C TYR A 60 1.02 9.56 20.05
N ASN A 61 1.84 10.58 19.80
CA ASN A 61 3.26 10.62 20.14
C ASN A 61 4.10 9.52 19.49
N MET A 62 3.62 8.90 18.41
CA MET A 62 4.36 7.94 17.60
C MET A 62 5.24 8.66 16.59
N ASN A 63 6.48 8.20 16.39
CA ASN A 63 7.34 8.69 15.33
C ASN A 63 6.84 8.25 13.95
N ILE A 64 6.57 9.21 13.09
CA ILE A 64 6.35 9.02 11.66
C ILE A 64 7.66 9.33 10.95
N VAL A 65 8.10 8.45 10.07
CA VAL A 65 9.29 8.63 9.24
C VAL A 65 8.87 8.90 7.82
N GLY A 66 9.48 9.90 7.21
CA GLY A 66 9.23 10.26 5.82
C GLY A 66 10.50 10.66 5.10
N ASN A 67 10.41 10.72 3.79
CA ASN A 67 11.41 11.36 2.94
C ASN A 67 10.82 12.68 2.46
N LEU A 68 11.50 13.77 2.81
CA LEU A 68 11.20 15.14 2.35
C LEU A 68 12.03 15.39 1.10
N ILE A 69 11.35 15.72 0.01
CA ILE A 69 11.97 16.00 -1.28
C ILE A 69 11.82 17.48 -1.61
N ILE A 70 12.93 18.15 -1.83
CA ILE A 70 12.99 19.60 -2.06
C ILE A 70 13.60 19.85 -3.44
N PRO A 71 12.93 20.64 -4.32
CA PRO A 71 13.52 21.09 -5.57
C PRO A 71 14.82 21.86 -5.36
N LYS A 72 15.89 21.51 -6.09
CA LYS A 72 17.17 22.24 -5.98
C LYS A 72 17.09 23.71 -6.41
N ASN A 73 16.13 24.04 -7.27
CA ASN A 73 15.88 25.39 -7.78
C ASN A 73 14.93 26.21 -6.92
N LEU A 74 14.54 25.70 -5.72
CA LEU A 74 13.67 26.45 -4.81
C LEU A 74 14.34 27.77 -4.42
N LYS A 75 13.66 28.89 -4.72
CA LYS A 75 14.19 30.23 -4.45
C LYS A 75 14.33 30.45 -2.94
N LYS A 76 15.47 30.99 -2.49
CA LYS A 76 15.65 31.41 -1.11
C LYS A 76 14.55 32.43 -0.74
N ASN A 77 14.03 32.31 0.48
CA ASN A 77 12.96 33.14 1.02
C ASN A 77 11.60 33.06 0.30
N SER A 78 11.41 32.09 -0.63
CA SER A 78 10.07 31.79 -1.15
C SER A 78 9.41 30.71 -0.31
N LYS A 79 8.09 30.77 -0.22
CA LYS A 79 7.29 29.70 0.39
C LYS A 79 6.69 28.81 -0.71
N ALA A 80 7.06 27.54 -0.72
CA ALA A 80 6.62 26.58 -1.72
C ALA A 80 5.27 25.95 -1.36
N PRO A 81 4.47 25.56 -2.35
CA PRO A 81 3.41 24.59 -2.14
C PRO A 81 3.99 23.22 -1.79
N ALA A 82 3.26 22.44 -1.01
CA ALA A 82 3.72 21.12 -0.61
C ALA A 82 2.66 20.03 -0.83
N ILE A 83 3.10 18.76 -0.98
CA ILE A 83 2.22 17.61 -1.17
C ILE A 83 2.67 16.46 -0.26
N VAL A 84 1.77 15.99 0.59
CA VAL A 84 1.94 14.73 1.35
C VAL A 84 1.56 13.56 0.47
N ILE A 85 2.38 12.49 0.45
CA ILE A 85 2.16 11.32 -0.41
C ILE A 85 2.19 10.06 0.44
N GLY A 86 1.09 9.31 0.42
CA GLY A 86 0.95 8.01 1.08
C GLY A 86 1.11 6.84 0.11
N HIS A 87 1.78 5.79 0.59
CA HIS A 87 2.08 4.56 -0.16
C HIS A 87 0.89 3.58 -0.22
N PRO A 88 0.90 2.60 -1.16
CA PRO A 88 -0.07 1.51 -1.18
C PRO A 88 -0.11 0.74 0.15
N MET A 89 -1.27 0.16 0.49
CA MET A 89 -1.38 -0.66 1.70
C MET A 89 -0.41 -1.85 1.64
N GLY A 90 0.37 -2.02 2.70
CA GLY A 90 1.41 -3.06 2.77
C GLY A 90 2.74 -2.70 2.11
N ALA A 91 2.81 -1.58 1.39
CA ALA A 91 4.05 -1.01 0.88
C ALA A 91 4.76 -0.15 1.95
N VAL A 92 5.81 0.53 1.53
CA VAL A 92 6.56 1.52 2.31
C VAL A 92 6.92 2.73 1.44
N LYS A 93 7.40 3.82 2.06
CA LYS A 93 7.69 5.08 1.38
C LYS A 93 8.69 4.97 0.22
N GLU A 94 9.58 4.00 0.23
CA GLU A 94 10.56 3.75 -0.84
C GLU A 94 9.93 3.19 -2.12
N GLN A 95 8.73 2.65 -2.02
CA GLN A 95 8.00 2.11 -3.15
C GLN A 95 7.00 3.15 -3.67
N SER A 96 6.52 3.06 -4.90
CA SER A 96 5.56 3.97 -5.54
C SER A 96 5.62 5.44 -5.09
N SER A 97 5.33 5.72 -3.82
CA SER A 97 5.23 7.10 -3.29
C SER A 97 6.52 7.90 -3.43
N MET A 98 7.70 7.26 -3.40
CA MET A 98 8.97 7.94 -3.62
C MET A 98 9.15 8.39 -5.07
N LEU A 99 8.71 7.58 -6.03
CA LEU A 99 8.69 7.97 -7.44
C LEU A 99 7.78 9.20 -7.65
N TYR A 100 6.54 9.13 -7.15
CA TYR A 100 5.59 10.25 -7.25
C TYR A 100 6.13 11.51 -6.58
N ALA A 101 6.76 11.37 -5.41
CA ALA A 101 7.33 12.48 -4.69
C ALA A 101 8.44 13.18 -5.48
N GLN A 102 9.35 12.44 -6.09
CA GLN A 102 10.41 13.02 -6.91
C GLN A 102 9.86 13.67 -8.18
N LYS A 103 8.92 13.01 -8.88
CA LYS A 103 8.31 13.54 -10.11
C LYS A 103 7.52 14.83 -9.87
N LEU A 104 6.78 14.93 -8.77
CA LEU A 104 6.08 16.15 -8.40
C LEU A 104 7.05 17.24 -7.89
N ALA A 105 8.14 16.85 -7.24
CA ALA A 105 9.16 17.83 -6.81
C ALA A 105 9.91 18.44 -8.02
N GLU A 106 10.13 17.68 -9.10
CA GLU A 106 10.65 18.22 -10.37
C GLU A 106 9.73 19.30 -10.97
N GLN A 107 8.44 19.31 -10.62
CA GLN A 107 7.46 20.32 -11.02
C GLN A 107 7.36 21.52 -10.06
N GLY A 108 8.26 21.59 -9.06
CA GLY A 108 8.37 22.73 -8.14
C GLY A 108 7.65 22.57 -6.80
N PHE A 109 7.03 21.44 -6.50
CA PHE A 109 6.44 21.19 -5.20
C PHE A 109 7.49 20.70 -4.20
N VAL A 110 7.39 21.07 -2.94
CA VAL A 110 8.03 20.28 -1.89
C VAL A 110 7.14 19.10 -1.58
N THR A 111 7.70 17.88 -1.55
CA THR A 111 6.90 16.68 -1.34
C THR A 111 7.40 15.88 -0.13
N LEU A 112 6.49 15.18 0.53
CA LEU A 112 6.79 14.35 1.69
C LEU A 112 6.15 12.98 1.51
N ALA A 113 6.97 11.98 1.16
CA ALA A 113 6.57 10.58 1.15
C ALA A 113 6.70 10.00 2.56
N ILE A 114 5.61 9.49 3.14
CA ILE A 114 5.56 9.00 4.52
C ILE A 114 5.39 7.49 4.60
N ASP A 115 5.99 6.87 5.62
CA ASP A 115 5.58 5.54 6.08
C ASP A 115 4.38 5.68 7.01
N GLN A 116 3.36 4.86 6.81
CA GLN A 116 2.25 4.73 7.75
C GLN A 116 2.74 4.14 9.08
N SER A 117 2.13 4.53 10.21
CA SER A 117 2.40 3.90 11.51
C SER A 117 2.30 2.38 11.40
N PHE A 118 3.18 1.66 12.08
CA PHE A 118 3.35 0.20 12.05
C PHE A 118 4.02 -0.36 10.79
N TRP A 119 4.30 0.46 9.77
CA TRP A 119 4.92 0.07 8.50
C TRP A 119 6.26 0.79 8.30
N GLY A 120 7.12 0.22 7.46
CA GLY A 120 8.40 0.81 7.10
C GLY A 120 9.25 1.16 8.31
N GLU A 121 9.74 2.39 8.36
CA GLU A 121 10.54 2.90 9.47
C GLU A 121 9.70 3.67 10.52
N SER A 122 8.41 3.91 10.27
CA SER A 122 7.51 4.55 11.24
C SER A 122 7.25 3.65 12.44
N GLU A 123 7.02 4.29 13.59
CA GLU A 123 6.86 3.59 14.88
C GLU A 123 5.56 2.78 14.92
N GLY A 124 5.52 1.85 15.84
CA GLY A 124 4.37 1.01 16.18
C GLY A 124 4.76 -0.45 16.39
N LYS A 125 4.25 -1.03 17.48
CA LYS A 125 4.35 -2.45 17.85
C LYS A 125 2.93 -2.99 18.06
N ALA A 126 2.59 -4.23 17.64
CA ALA A 126 3.41 -5.04 16.73
C ALA A 126 3.58 -4.39 15.35
N ARG A 127 4.45 -4.96 14.45
CA ARG A 127 4.59 -4.46 13.08
C ARG A 127 3.44 -4.95 12.21
N ASN A 128 3.22 -4.27 11.09
CA ASN A 128 2.20 -4.57 10.09
C ASN A 128 0.74 -4.57 10.64
N VAL A 129 0.51 -3.84 11.72
CA VAL A 129 -0.83 -3.67 12.31
C VAL A 129 -1.66 -2.75 11.43
N VAL A 130 -2.91 -3.11 11.20
CA VAL A 130 -3.92 -2.27 10.56
C VAL A 130 -4.56 -1.34 11.58
N ALA A 131 -4.50 -0.03 11.33
CA ALA A 131 -5.11 1.01 12.13
C ALA A 131 -5.52 2.20 11.24
N PRO A 132 -6.69 2.13 10.56
CA PRO A 132 -7.07 3.10 9.53
C PRO A 132 -7.19 4.54 10.03
N ASP A 133 -7.60 4.73 11.27
CA ASP A 133 -7.67 6.02 11.97
C ASP A 133 -6.26 6.62 12.18
N ILE A 134 -5.30 5.80 12.60
CA ILE A 134 -3.90 6.23 12.77
C ILE A 134 -3.25 6.49 11.40
N TYR A 135 -3.67 5.80 10.36
CA TYR A 135 -3.20 6.07 9.00
C TYR A 135 -3.74 7.41 8.46
N ALA A 136 -4.98 7.74 8.74
CA ALA A 136 -5.53 9.06 8.43
C ALA A 136 -4.77 10.16 9.21
N GLU A 137 -4.52 9.92 10.51
CA GLU A 137 -3.72 10.82 11.37
C GLU A 137 -2.31 11.06 10.84
N ALA A 138 -1.65 10.05 10.23
CA ALA A 138 -0.31 10.23 9.66
C ALA A 138 -0.27 11.31 8.56
N PHE A 139 -1.35 11.47 7.79
CA PHE A 139 -1.48 12.58 6.84
C PHE A 139 -1.59 13.94 7.53
N SER A 140 -2.39 14.04 8.60
CA SER A 140 -2.52 15.28 9.38
C SER A 140 -1.21 15.64 10.07
N ALA A 141 -0.51 14.69 10.66
CA ALA A 141 0.81 14.90 11.25
C ALA A 141 1.87 15.36 10.21
N ALA A 142 1.78 14.83 8.98
CA ALA A 142 2.64 15.30 7.88
C ALA A 142 2.31 16.74 7.46
N VAL A 143 1.03 17.14 7.50
CA VAL A 143 0.61 18.53 7.30
C VAL A 143 1.13 19.42 8.44
N ASP A 144 1.08 18.99 9.71
CA ASP A 144 1.68 19.70 10.84
C ASP A 144 3.17 19.94 10.61
N TYR A 145 3.90 18.88 10.26
CA TYR A 145 5.32 18.96 9.97
C TYR A 145 5.62 19.95 8.85
N LEU A 146 4.96 19.84 7.70
CA LEU A 146 5.18 20.73 6.55
C LEU A 146 4.77 22.18 6.87
N GLY A 147 3.61 22.38 7.48
CA GLY A 147 3.07 23.71 7.79
C GLY A 147 3.88 24.52 8.81
N THR A 148 4.83 23.87 9.51
CA THR A 148 5.78 24.50 10.44
C THR A 148 7.15 24.77 9.82
N ARG A 149 7.38 24.47 8.53
CA ARG A 149 8.63 24.76 7.83
C ARG A 149 8.61 26.18 7.24
N ASP A 150 9.67 26.96 7.44
CA ASP A 150 9.74 28.35 7.00
C ASP A 150 9.66 28.50 5.47
N PHE A 151 10.08 27.50 4.72
CA PHE A 151 10.06 27.46 3.26
C PHE A 151 8.77 26.86 2.66
N ILE A 152 7.77 26.52 3.49
CA ILE A 152 6.48 26.01 3.04
C ILE A 152 5.38 27.05 3.26
N ASP A 153 4.51 27.20 2.27
CA ASP A 153 3.25 27.90 2.44
C ASP A 153 2.20 26.95 3.02
N ARG A 154 1.91 27.05 4.29
CA ARG A 154 0.94 26.22 5.00
C ARG A 154 -0.49 26.30 4.44
N ASN A 155 -0.80 27.33 3.66
CA ASN A 155 -2.10 27.48 2.99
C ASN A 155 -2.14 26.79 1.63
N ARG A 156 -1.02 26.23 1.16
CA ARG A 156 -0.86 25.56 -0.13
C ARG A 156 -0.33 24.13 0.05
N ILE A 157 -0.98 23.35 0.92
CA ILE A 157 -0.63 21.94 1.15
C ILE A 157 -1.70 21.06 0.52
N GLY A 158 -1.29 20.16 -0.37
CA GLY A 158 -2.11 19.10 -0.96
C GLY A 158 -1.76 17.74 -0.40
N ALA A 159 -2.56 16.75 -0.74
CA ALA A 159 -2.30 15.36 -0.36
C ALA A 159 -2.65 14.39 -1.50
N LEU A 160 -1.84 13.33 -1.62
CA LEU A 160 -1.97 12.28 -2.61
C LEU A 160 -1.94 10.91 -1.95
N GLY A 161 -2.93 10.08 -2.22
CA GLY A 161 -2.98 8.69 -1.75
C GLY A 161 -2.92 7.70 -2.90
N ILE A 162 -1.98 6.74 -2.84
CA ILE A 162 -1.84 5.66 -3.83
C ILE A 162 -2.45 4.39 -3.24
N CYS A 163 -3.30 3.68 -3.99
CA CYS A 163 -3.94 2.43 -3.58
C CYS A 163 -4.69 2.57 -2.24
N GLY A 164 -4.33 1.82 -1.20
CA GLY A 164 -4.92 1.91 0.14
C GLY A 164 -4.85 3.30 0.76
N SER A 165 -3.76 4.04 0.53
CA SER A 165 -3.64 5.42 1.00
C SER A 165 -4.64 6.38 0.35
N GLY A 166 -5.28 6.01 -0.77
CA GLY A 166 -6.40 6.76 -1.33
C GLY A 166 -7.57 6.85 -0.34
N SER A 167 -7.91 5.74 0.33
CA SER A 167 -8.96 5.76 1.35
C SER A 167 -8.53 6.47 2.65
N PHE A 168 -7.24 6.42 3.00
CA PHE A 168 -6.74 7.08 4.21
C PHE A 168 -6.67 8.60 4.03
N VAL A 169 -6.21 9.09 2.88
CA VAL A 169 -6.18 10.53 2.59
C VAL A 169 -7.58 11.14 2.50
N ILE A 170 -8.56 10.41 1.96
CA ILE A 170 -9.96 10.84 1.97
C ILE A 170 -10.46 10.94 3.42
N SER A 171 -10.19 9.92 4.23
CA SER A 171 -10.58 9.93 5.65
C SER A 171 -9.95 11.10 6.42
N ALA A 172 -8.65 11.37 6.18
CA ALA A 172 -7.96 12.51 6.75
C ALA A 172 -8.55 13.85 6.28
N ALA A 173 -8.79 14.00 4.98
CA ALA A 173 -9.29 15.23 4.39
C ALA A 173 -10.68 15.64 4.89
N LYS A 174 -11.53 14.68 5.28
CA LYS A 174 -12.85 15.00 5.87
C LYS A 174 -12.75 15.79 7.18
N ILE A 175 -11.70 15.59 7.94
CA ILE A 175 -11.52 16.19 9.26
C ILE A 175 -10.33 17.17 9.33
N ASP A 176 -9.55 17.29 8.25
CA ASP A 176 -8.42 18.24 8.19
C ASP A 176 -8.54 19.16 6.97
N PRO A 177 -9.09 20.38 7.15
CA PRO A 177 -9.29 21.35 6.07
C PRO A 177 -8.00 22.00 5.58
N ARG A 178 -6.85 21.73 6.20
CA ARG A 178 -5.54 22.24 5.77
C ARG A 178 -5.04 21.56 4.50
N MET A 179 -5.54 20.37 4.17
CA MET A 179 -5.33 19.73 2.87
C MET A 179 -6.21 20.44 1.83
N LYS A 180 -5.62 21.29 0.99
CA LYS A 180 -6.34 22.20 0.09
C LYS A 180 -6.75 21.54 -1.23
N ALA A 181 -6.04 20.51 -1.67
CA ALA A 181 -6.32 19.73 -2.87
C ALA A 181 -5.98 18.27 -2.60
N ILE A 182 -6.84 17.35 -3.00
CA ILE A 182 -6.71 15.91 -2.71
C ILE A 182 -6.70 15.12 -4.01
N ALA A 183 -5.70 14.27 -4.22
CA ALA A 183 -5.66 13.36 -5.34
C ALA A 183 -5.55 11.91 -4.86
N THR A 184 -6.12 10.98 -5.63
CA THR A 184 -5.95 9.54 -5.43
C THR A 184 -5.55 8.88 -6.73
N VAL A 185 -4.70 7.85 -6.67
CA VAL A 185 -4.27 7.07 -7.83
C VAL A 185 -4.47 5.59 -7.53
N SER A 186 -5.13 4.88 -8.45
CA SER A 186 -5.44 3.44 -8.31
C SER A 186 -5.96 3.10 -6.92
N MET A 187 -6.86 3.92 -6.37
CA MET A 187 -7.23 3.76 -4.97
C MET A 187 -8.05 2.51 -4.69
N TYR A 188 -7.96 2.06 -3.44
CA TYR A 188 -8.86 1.09 -2.83
C TYR A 188 -9.71 1.75 -1.73
N ASP A 189 -11.00 1.44 -1.69
CA ASP A 189 -11.73 1.49 -0.44
C ASP A 189 -11.33 0.27 0.41
N MET A 190 -10.36 0.45 1.30
CA MET A 190 -9.85 -0.63 2.13
C MET A 190 -10.93 -1.26 2.99
N GLY A 191 -11.94 -0.49 3.36
CA GLY A 191 -13.10 -0.99 4.12
C GLY A 191 -14.01 -1.87 3.27
N ALA A 192 -14.47 -1.39 2.12
CA ALA A 192 -15.34 -2.13 1.21
C ALA A 192 -14.65 -3.39 0.69
N ALA A 193 -13.38 -3.30 0.30
CA ALA A 193 -12.60 -4.44 -0.16
C ALA A 193 -12.50 -5.56 0.88
N ASN A 194 -12.33 -5.22 2.16
CA ASN A 194 -12.28 -6.22 3.23
C ASN A 194 -13.66 -6.72 3.67
N ARG A 195 -14.73 -5.90 3.49
CA ARG A 195 -16.11 -6.34 3.80
C ARG A 195 -16.72 -7.20 2.72
N ASN A 196 -16.48 -6.85 1.45
CA ASN A 196 -17.25 -7.35 0.32
C ASN A 196 -16.38 -8.05 -0.73
N ALA A 197 -15.05 -7.97 -0.65
CA ALA A 197 -14.09 -8.22 -1.72
C ALA A 197 -14.42 -7.39 -2.99
N LEU A 198 -13.69 -7.62 -4.09
CA LEU A 198 -13.95 -6.96 -5.37
C LEU A 198 -15.27 -7.45 -5.97
N ASN A 199 -16.01 -6.55 -6.60
CA ASN A 199 -17.29 -6.84 -7.23
C ASN A 199 -18.29 -7.54 -6.29
N HIS A 200 -18.22 -7.25 -4.99
CA HIS A 200 -19.07 -7.86 -3.95
C HIS A 200 -19.05 -9.38 -3.91
N SER A 201 -17.91 -10.01 -4.23
CA SER A 201 -17.78 -11.47 -4.32
C SER A 201 -17.71 -12.19 -2.97
N GLN A 202 -17.53 -11.47 -1.85
CA GLN A 202 -17.51 -12.04 -0.49
C GLN A 202 -18.90 -12.07 0.13
N THR A 203 -19.35 -13.26 0.53
CA THR A 203 -20.64 -13.43 1.22
C THR A 203 -20.56 -12.97 2.67
N LEU A 204 -21.73 -12.68 3.26
CA LEU A 204 -21.83 -12.35 4.70
C LEU A 204 -21.32 -13.50 5.58
N ALA A 205 -21.55 -14.77 5.21
CA ALA A 205 -21.07 -15.92 5.94
C ALA A 205 -19.54 -15.99 5.96
N GLN A 206 -18.88 -15.80 4.80
CA GLN A 206 -17.42 -15.73 4.71
C GLN A 206 -16.84 -14.58 5.55
N ARG A 207 -17.45 -13.39 5.47
CA ARG A 207 -17.04 -12.24 6.29
C ARG A 207 -17.15 -12.55 7.80
N LYS A 208 -18.25 -13.18 8.24
CA LYS A 208 -18.42 -13.57 9.65
C LYS A 208 -17.35 -14.59 10.08
N GLN A 209 -17.00 -15.53 9.22
CA GLN A 209 -15.95 -16.52 9.51
C GLN A 209 -14.59 -15.84 9.67
N ILE A 210 -14.20 -14.93 8.78
CA ILE A 210 -12.94 -14.17 8.90
C ILE A 210 -12.87 -13.41 10.23
N ILE A 211 -13.99 -12.82 10.66
CA ILE A 211 -14.06 -12.12 11.95
C ILE A 211 -13.90 -13.08 13.12
N ALA A 212 -14.55 -14.25 13.07
CA ALA A 212 -14.46 -15.28 14.09
C ALA A 212 -13.02 -15.82 14.22
N ASP A 213 -12.38 -16.15 13.10
CA ASP A 213 -10.99 -16.63 13.05
C ASP A 213 -10.02 -15.61 13.68
N ALA A 214 -10.19 -14.32 13.34
CA ALA A 214 -9.41 -13.26 13.93
C ALA A 214 -9.65 -13.12 15.45
N ALA A 215 -10.87 -13.34 15.92
CA ALA A 215 -11.21 -13.30 17.34
C ALA A 215 -10.56 -14.47 18.12
N GLU A 216 -10.57 -15.67 17.54
CA GLU A 216 -9.88 -16.83 18.14
C GLU A 216 -8.35 -16.63 18.19
N GLN A 217 -7.77 -16.11 17.12
CA GLN A 217 -6.32 -15.81 17.08
C GLN A 217 -5.92 -14.78 18.15
N ARG A 218 -6.81 -13.84 18.53
CA ARG A 218 -6.53 -12.91 19.63
C ARG A 218 -6.30 -13.62 20.97
N TYR A 219 -7.01 -14.72 21.26
CA TYR A 219 -6.75 -15.51 22.46
C TYR A 219 -5.37 -16.16 22.43
N VAL A 220 -4.92 -16.62 21.25
CA VAL A 220 -3.57 -17.18 21.08
C VAL A 220 -2.52 -16.11 21.36
N GLU A 221 -2.63 -14.95 20.73
CA GLU A 221 -1.69 -13.83 20.89
C GLU A 221 -1.70 -13.28 22.34
N PHE A 222 -2.88 -13.16 22.94
CA PHE A 222 -3.01 -12.69 24.35
C PHE A 222 -2.31 -13.59 25.35
N LYS A 223 -2.26 -14.89 25.08
CA LYS A 223 -1.53 -15.87 25.90
C LYS A 223 -0.04 -15.94 25.57
N GLY A 224 0.49 -15.04 24.73
CA GLY A 224 1.87 -15.01 24.31
C GLY A 224 2.22 -15.95 23.15
N GLY A 225 1.22 -16.47 22.46
CA GLY A 225 1.41 -17.28 21.26
C GLY A 225 1.82 -16.44 20.04
N LYS A 226 2.07 -17.14 18.93
CA LYS A 226 2.59 -16.53 17.70
C LYS A 226 1.57 -15.63 17.03
N THR A 227 2.04 -14.46 16.55
CA THR A 227 1.25 -13.59 15.67
C THR A 227 1.11 -14.23 14.29
N GLU A 228 -0.13 -14.29 13.81
CA GLU A 228 -0.43 -14.73 12.46
C GLU A 228 -0.65 -13.52 11.54
N TYR A 229 -0.34 -13.72 10.25
CA TYR A 229 -0.46 -12.69 9.22
C TYR A 229 -1.49 -13.11 8.16
N THR A 230 -2.16 -12.14 7.56
CA THR A 230 -3.05 -12.42 6.43
C THR A 230 -2.22 -12.74 5.18
N SER A 231 -2.88 -13.26 4.16
CA SER A 231 -2.31 -13.33 2.84
C SER A 231 -2.17 -11.90 2.27
N GLY A 232 -0.94 -11.40 2.21
CA GLY A 232 -0.59 -10.23 1.41
C GLY A 232 -0.31 -10.63 -0.05
N THR A 233 0.77 -10.10 -0.63
CA THR A 233 1.26 -10.60 -1.92
C THR A 233 1.90 -11.98 -1.74
N VAL A 234 1.50 -12.95 -2.56
CA VAL A 234 2.10 -14.29 -2.55
C VAL A 234 3.61 -14.23 -2.78
N HIS A 235 4.35 -15.18 -2.19
CA HIS A 235 5.81 -15.27 -2.35
C HIS A 235 6.22 -16.11 -3.55
N GLU A 236 5.32 -16.96 -4.04
CA GLU A 236 5.54 -17.85 -5.19
C GLU A 236 4.31 -17.88 -6.06
N LEU A 237 4.51 -18.03 -7.36
CA LEU A 237 3.45 -18.19 -8.33
C LEU A 237 3.19 -19.67 -8.61
N ALA A 238 1.94 -20.09 -8.49
CA ALA A 238 1.44 -21.37 -8.95
C ALA A 238 0.68 -21.21 -10.28
N ALA A 239 0.42 -22.32 -10.98
CA ALA A 239 -0.33 -22.29 -12.23
C ALA A 239 -1.71 -21.63 -12.08
N ASN A 240 -2.37 -21.86 -10.95
CA ASN A 240 -3.69 -21.32 -10.59
C ASN A 240 -3.66 -20.04 -9.78
N THR A 241 -2.51 -19.38 -9.64
CA THR A 241 -2.44 -18.08 -8.94
C THR A 241 -3.37 -17.08 -9.63
N HIS A 242 -4.22 -16.43 -8.83
CA HIS A 242 -5.19 -15.46 -9.32
C HIS A 242 -4.49 -14.30 -10.08
N PRO A 243 -5.04 -13.79 -11.20
CA PRO A 243 -4.40 -12.71 -11.99
C PRO A 243 -4.01 -11.49 -11.17
N ILE A 244 -4.85 -11.04 -10.24
CA ILE A 244 -4.56 -9.90 -9.35
C ILE A 244 -3.32 -10.19 -8.47
N GLN A 245 -3.16 -11.41 -7.97
CA GLN A 245 -1.97 -11.77 -7.21
C GLN A 245 -0.71 -11.83 -8.08
N ARG A 246 -0.83 -12.19 -9.37
CA ARG A 246 0.28 -12.12 -10.32
C ARG A 246 0.70 -10.68 -10.58
N GLU A 247 -0.26 -9.76 -10.72
CA GLU A 247 -0.02 -8.33 -10.89
C GLU A 247 0.73 -7.75 -9.67
N PHE A 248 0.31 -8.08 -8.44
CA PHE A 248 1.02 -7.68 -7.22
C PHE A 248 2.38 -8.35 -7.08
N PHE A 249 2.51 -9.63 -7.44
CA PHE A 249 3.78 -10.36 -7.40
C PHE A 249 4.81 -9.69 -8.30
N ASP A 250 4.44 -9.34 -9.54
CA ASP A 250 5.33 -8.69 -10.50
C ASP A 250 5.94 -7.39 -9.94
N PHE A 251 5.20 -6.65 -9.13
CA PHE A 251 5.73 -5.46 -8.46
C PHE A 251 6.47 -5.80 -7.17
N TYR A 252 5.84 -6.49 -6.23
CA TYR A 252 6.36 -6.63 -4.86
C TYR A 252 7.38 -7.74 -4.67
N ARG A 253 7.54 -8.67 -5.62
CA ARG A 253 8.41 -9.85 -5.52
C ARG A 253 9.43 -9.95 -6.66
N THR A 254 9.63 -8.89 -7.41
CA THR A 254 10.61 -8.79 -8.49
C THR A 254 11.42 -7.51 -8.36
N ALA A 255 12.49 -7.38 -9.16
CA ALA A 255 13.32 -6.17 -9.20
C ALA A 255 12.54 -4.90 -9.56
N ARG A 256 11.28 -5.02 -10.03
CA ARG A 256 10.42 -3.88 -10.35
C ARG A 256 10.13 -3.00 -9.13
N GLY A 257 9.83 -3.59 -7.96
CA GLY A 257 9.48 -2.81 -6.78
C GLY A 257 9.71 -3.54 -5.45
N GLU A 258 10.40 -4.72 -5.46
CA GLU A 258 10.71 -5.45 -4.23
C GLU A 258 11.56 -4.58 -3.29
N PHE A 259 11.11 -4.46 -2.07
CA PHE A 259 11.83 -3.70 -1.04
C PHE A 259 11.49 -4.25 0.36
N THR A 260 12.54 -4.49 1.14
CA THR A 260 12.41 -4.87 2.54
C THR A 260 13.05 -3.80 3.40
N PRO A 261 12.31 -3.09 4.25
CA PRO A 261 12.88 -2.10 5.17
C PRO A 261 13.94 -2.72 6.09
N LYS A 262 14.93 -1.92 6.45
CA LYS A 262 15.99 -2.39 7.36
C LYS A 262 15.38 -2.91 8.68
N GLY A 263 15.71 -4.15 9.02
CA GLY A 263 15.23 -4.81 10.25
C GLY A 263 13.83 -5.42 10.15
N ALA A 264 13.17 -5.33 9.00
CA ALA A 264 11.94 -6.07 8.72
C ALA A 264 12.23 -7.49 8.20
N ASP A 265 11.27 -8.38 8.37
CA ASP A 265 11.32 -9.73 7.78
C ASP A 265 10.71 -9.69 6.37
N SER A 266 11.51 -10.09 5.36
CA SER A 266 11.06 -10.14 3.96
C SER A 266 9.84 -11.04 3.77
N LYS A 267 9.66 -12.05 4.61
CA LYS A 267 8.51 -12.97 4.57
C LYS A 267 7.19 -12.33 5.00
N THR A 268 7.24 -11.20 5.72
CA THR A 268 6.05 -10.48 6.19
C THR A 268 5.81 -9.16 5.46
N THR A 269 6.67 -8.79 4.49
CA THR A 269 6.41 -7.63 3.65
C THR A 269 5.06 -7.79 2.92
N THR A 270 4.25 -6.73 2.91
CA THR A 270 2.88 -6.69 2.38
C THR A 270 1.81 -7.45 3.17
N HIS A 271 2.16 -8.13 4.27
CA HIS A 271 1.23 -8.96 5.06
C HIS A 271 0.80 -8.23 6.34
N PRO A 272 -0.45 -7.77 6.47
CA PRO A 272 -1.02 -7.31 7.72
C PRO A 272 -1.14 -8.44 8.75
N THR A 273 -1.10 -8.11 10.03
CA THR A 273 -1.45 -9.10 11.08
C THR A 273 -2.92 -9.50 10.93
N LEU A 274 -3.21 -10.81 11.08
CA LEU A 274 -4.55 -11.38 10.94
C LEU A 274 -5.55 -10.69 11.86
N THR A 275 -5.19 -10.54 13.13
CA THR A 275 -6.05 -9.95 14.16
C THR A 275 -6.36 -8.48 13.96
N SER A 276 -5.50 -7.73 13.29
CA SER A 276 -5.73 -6.31 13.01
C SER A 276 -6.42 -6.07 11.67
N ASN A 277 -6.28 -6.96 10.69
CA ASN A 277 -6.80 -6.75 9.34
C ASN A 277 -8.33 -6.57 9.33
N VAL A 278 -9.05 -7.24 10.24
CA VAL A 278 -10.50 -7.10 10.38
C VAL A 278 -10.96 -5.69 10.77
N LYS A 279 -10.06 -4.83 11.25
CA LYS A 279 -10.37 -3.42 11.53
C LYS A 279 -10.77 -2.67 10.27
N PHE A 280 -10.26 -3.07 9.10
CA PHE A 280 -10.73 -2.53 7.84
C PHE A 280 -12.23 -2.76 7.63
N MET A 281 -12.81 -3.85 8.13
CA MET A 281 -14.25 -4.09 7.99
C MET A 281 -15.11 -3.06 8.71
N ASN A 282 -14.54 -2.31 9.67
CA ASN A 282 -15.19 -1.19 10.36
C ASN A 282 -14.71 0.19 9.85
N PHE A 283 -14.08 0.25 8.68
CA PHE A 283 -13.60 1.47 8.06
C PHE A 283 -14.48 1.84 6.86
N TYR A 284 -15.03 3.06 6.85
CA TYR A 284 -15.98 3.57 5.85
C TYR A 284 -15.48 4.92 5.31
N PRO A 285 -14.41 4.93 4.50
CA PRO A 285 -13.75 6.19 4.10
C PRO A 285 -14.64 7.11 3.29
N PHE A 286 -15.61 6.57 2.52
CA PHE A 286 -16.46 7.35 1.64
C PHE A 286 -17.75 7.85 2.29
N ASN A 287 -18.02 7.48 3.57
CA ASN A 287 -19.11 8.13 4.30
C ASN A 287 -18.74 9.61 4.51
N ASP A 288 -19.68 10.51 4.21
CA ASP A 288 -19.52 11.96 4.33
C ASP A 288 -18.38 12.55 3.47
N ILE A 289 -17.96 11.88 2.39
CA ILE A 289 -16.90 12.36 1.48
C ILE A 289 -17.27 13.70 0.84
N GLU A 290 -18.55 13.99 0.67
CA GLU A 290 -19.08 15.26 0.15
C GLU A 290 -18.71 16.45 1.03
N THR A 291 -18.41 16.23 2.32
CA THR A 291 -18.00 17.30 3.26
C THR A 291 -16.61 17.87 2.94
N ILE A 292 -15.83 17.18 2.11
CA ILE A 292 -14.57 17.71 1.60
C ILE A 292 -14.80 18.92 0.70
N SER A 293 -15.94 18.97 -0.01
CA SER A 293 -16.31 20.13 -0.84
C SER A 293 -16.28 21.44 -0.03
N PRO A 294 -15.86 22.57 -0.62
CA PRO A 294 -15.51 22.79 -2.02
C PRO A 294 -14.06 22.49 -2.39
N ARG A 295 -13.27 21.86 -1.53
CA ARG A 295 -11.87 21.50 -1.84
C ARG A 295 -11.83 20.50 -2.99
N PRO A 296 -10.98 20.75 -4.02
CA PRO A 296 -10.97 19.93 -5.23
C PRO A 296 -10.41 18.52 -4.96
N MET A 297 -11.04 17.54 -5.61
CA MET A 297 -10.62 16.15 -5.58
C MET A 297 -10.37 15.61 -7.00
N LEU A 298 -9.24 14.92 -7.18
CA LEU A 298 -8.90 14.22 -8.43
C LEU A 298 -8.78 12.72 -8.15
N PHE A 299 -9.57 11.93 -8.87
CA PHE A 299 -9.52 10.47 -8.81
C PHE A 299 -8.90 9.94 -10.10
N ILE A 300 -7.74 9.28 -10.03
CA ILE A 300 -7.06 8.67 -11.18
C ILE A 300 -7.14 7.15 -11.04
N THR A 301 -7.55 6.48 -12.10
CA THR A 301 -7.57 5.02 -12.15
C THR A 301 -7.25 4.53 -13.57
N GLY A 302 -6.71 3.32 -13.69
CA GLY A 302 -6.60 2.65 -14.98
C GLY A 302 -7.96 2.15 -15.46
N ASP A 303 -8.23 2.23 -16.76
CA ASP A 303 -9.48 1.71 -17.32
C ASP A 303 -9.56 0.17 -17.28
N GLN A 304 -8.40 -0.50 -17.14
CA GLN A 304 -8.26 -1.95 -16.94
C GLN A 304 -8.03 -2.33 -15.46
N ALA A 305 -7.99 -1.36 -14.55
CA ALA A 305 -7.70 -1.62 -13.14
C ALA A 305 -8.85 -2.42 -12.48
N HIS A 306 -8.49 -3.52 -11.81
CA HIS A 306 -9.44 -4.32 -11.03
C HIS A 306 -10.07 -3.55 -9.86
N SER A 307 -9.45 -2.43 -9.44
CA SER A 307 -9.91 -1.55 -8.35
C SER A 307 -10.67 -0.32 -8.82
N LYS A 308 -10.94 -0.16 -10.13
CA LYS A 308 -11.54 1.08 -10.65
C LYS A 308 -12.90 1.42 -10.03
N GLU A 309 -13.66 0.39 -9.62
CA GLU A 309 -14.95 0.55 -8.94
C GLU A 309 -14.87 1.48 -7.72
N PHE A 310 -13.76 1.48 -6.98
CA PHE A 310 -13.59 2.32 -5.80
C PHE A 310 -13.37 3.79 -6.15
N SER A 311 -12.65 4.08 -7.23
CA SER A 311 -12.50 5.45 -7.73
C SER A 311 -13.83 6.00 -8.28
N GLU A 312 -14.58 5.17 -8.99
CA GLU A 312 -15.90 5.50 -9.52
C GLU A 312 -16.91 5.78 -8.39
N GLU A 313 -16.94 4.93 -7.35
CA GLU A 313 -17.84 5.09 -6.21
C GLU A 313 -17.49 6.35 -5.38
N ALA A 314 -16.19 6.60 -5.13
CA ALA A 314 -15.76 7.81 -4.45
C ALA A 314 -16.12 9.06 -5.25
N TYR A 315 -15.85 9.07 -6.57
CA TYR A 315 -16.24 10.17 -7.44
C TYR A 315 -17.75 10.40 -7.42
N LYS A 316 -18.56 9.36 -7.47
CA LYS A 316 -20.03 9.45 -7.41
C LYS A 316 -20.49 10.15 -6.13
N ARG A 317 -19.93 9.80 -4.97
CA ARG A 317 -20.31 10.34 -3.66
C ARG A 317 -19.71 11.71 -3.36
N ALA A 318 -18.52 12.00 -3.86
CA ALA A 318 -17.84 13.27 -3.58
C ALA A 318 -18.70 14.47 -4.03
N GLY A 319 -18.61 15.57 -3.28
CA GLY A 319 -19.20 16.85 -3.64
C GLY A 319 -18.44 17.55 -4.78
N GLN A 320 -18.82 18.77 -5.11
CA GLN A 320 -18.06 19.63 -6.04
C GLN A 320 -16.83 20.19 -5.28
N SER A 321 -15.68 20.45 -5.86
CA SER A 321 -15.19 20.25 -7.21
C SER A 321 -14.53 18.88 -7.31
N LYS A 322 -14.85 18.10 -8.33
CA LYS A 322 -14.28 16.76 -8.48
C LYS A 322 -14.00 16.40 -9.92
N GLU A 323 -13.00 15.56 -10.14
CA GLU A 323 -12.66 15.02 -11.45
C GLU A 323 -12.32 13.53 -11.34
N LEU A 324 -12.76 12.73 -12.33
CA LEU A 324 -12.37 11.34 -12.52
C LEU A 324 -11.58 11.23 -13.81
N TYR A 325 -10.37 10.68 -13.75
CA TYR A 325 -9.49 10.52 -14.89
C TYR A 325 -9.10 9.06 -15.09
N TYR A 326 -9.39 8.53 -16.28
CA TYR A 326 -9.03 7.17 -16.66
C TYR A 326 -7.71 7.17 -17.46
N VAL A 327 -6.75 6.34 -17.02
CA VAL A 327 -5.54 6.06 -17.78
C VAL A 327 -5.82 4.87 -18.69
N LYS A 328 -5.80 5.13 -20.00
CA LYS A 328 -6.11 4.11 -21.01
C LYS A 328 -5.09 2.98 -21.01
N GLY A 329 -5.58 1.74 -20.97
CA GLY A 329 -4.79 0.52 -21.02
C GLY A 329 -4.05 0.17 -19.72
N ALA A 330 -4.17 1.00 -18.67
CA ALA A 330 -3.49 0.75 -17.40
C ALA A 330 -4.30 -0.17 -16.48
N GLY A 331 -3.63 -1.16 -15.88
CA GLY A 331 -4.09 -1.93 -14.74
C GLY A 331 -3.87 -1.18 -13.42
N HIS A 332 -4.13 -1.86 -12.29
CA HIS A 332 -3.99 -1.25 -10.98
C HIS A 332 -2.54 -0.94 -10.61
N VAL A 333 -1.65 -1.92 -10.74
CA VAL A 333 -0.24 -1.83 -10.36
C VAL A 333 0.60 -1.13 -11.41
N ASP A 334 0.09 -0.95 -12.64
CA ASP A 334 0.76 -0.15 -13.66
C ASP A 334 0.93 1.31 -13.21
N LEU A 335 -0.01 1.83 -12.44
CA LEU A 335 0.08 3.19 -11.90
C LEU A 335 0.91 3.29 -10.60
N TYR A 336 1.67 2.23 -10.25
CA TYR A 336 2.62 2.31 -9.14
C TYR A 336 3.96 2.89 -9.58
N ASP A 337 4.44 2.52 -10.78
CA ASP A 337 5.80 2.82 -11.20
C ASP A 337 6.02 2.94 -12.73
N ARG A 338 5.00 2.65 -13.57
CA ARG A 338 5.13 2.76 -15.04
C ARG A 338 5.00 4.22 -15.46
N THR A 339 6.15 4.89 -15.60
CA THR A 339 6.23 6.34 -15.82
C THR A 339 5.59 6.80 -17.12
N ASP A 340 5.48 5.93 -18.13
CA ASP A 340 4.84 6.24 -19.41
C ASP A 340 3.30 6.18 -19.32
N LEU A 341 2.75 5.56 -18.27
CA LEU A 341 1.31 5.46 -18.02
C LEU A 341 0.85 6.43 -16.93
N ILE A 342 1.67 6.67 -15.91
CA ILE A 342 1.31 7.56 -14.80
C ILE A 342 1.16 9.00 -15.33
N PRO A 343 -0.02 9.64 -15.19
CA PRO A 343 -0.26 10.97 -15.74
C PRO A 343 0.30 12.07 -14.84
N PHE A 344 1.65 12.15 -14.70
CA PHE A 344 2.32 13.14 -13.85
C PHE A 344 2.00 14.58 -14.22
N GLU A 345 1.85 14.89 -15.51
CA GLU A 345 1.45 16.23 -15.96
C GLU A 345 0.05 16.61 -15.49
N LYS A 346 -0.89 15.64 -15.51
CA LYS A 346 -2.24 15.84 -14.98
C LYS A 346 -2.25 16.12 -13.49
N LEU A 347 -1.47 15.35 -12.72
CA LEU A 347 -1.28 15.56 -11.28
C LEU A 347 -0.65 16.92 -10.99
N ALA A 348 0.44 17.27 -11.68
CA ALA A 348 1.11 18.57 -11.50
C ALA A 348 0.17 19.72 -11.86
N SER A 349 -0.55 19.64 -12.97
CA SER A 349 -1.54 20.64 -13.36
C SER A 349 -2.66 20.79 -12.33
N PHE A 350 -3.19 19.66 -11.82
CA PHE A 350 -4.21 19.68 -10.78
C PHE A 350 -3.73 20.42 -9.52
N PHE A 351 -2.56 20.08 -9.00
CA PHE A 351 -2.03 20.73 -7.81
C PHE A 351 -1.63 22.19 -8.08
N ASN A 352 -1.02 22.52 -9.22
CA ASN A 352 -0.68 23.90 -9.59
C ASN A 352 -1.91 24.82 -9.67
N ASN A 353 -3.03 24.30 -10.17
CA ASN A 353 -4.26 25.06 -10.30
C ASN A 353 -4.97 25.28 -8.96
N ASN A 354 -4.79 24.40 -8.00
CA ASN A 354 -5.55 24.36 -6.75
C ASN A 354 -4.73 24.69 -5.48
N LEU A 355 -3.42 24.83 -5.58
CA LEU A 355 -2.52 25.25 -4.51
C LEU A 355 -1.92 26.65 -4.82
N LYS A 356 -2.76 27.61 -5.13
CA LYS A 356 -2.39 28.98 -5.44
C LYS A 356 -2.33 29.87 -4.21
#